data_9a277e0bab9c3654c51dbf1cc673e6a0
#
_entry.id   9a277e0bab9c3654c51dbf1cc673e6a0
#
_cell.length_a   1.000
_cell.length_b   1.000
_cell.length_c   1.000
_cell.angle_alpha   90.00
_cell.angle_beta   90.00
_cell.angle_gamma   90.00
#
_symmetry.space_group_name_H-M   'P 1'
#
loop_
_entity.id
_entity.type
_entity.pdbx_description
1 polymer ?
#
loop_
_entity_poly.entity_id
_entity_poly.type
_entity_poly.pdbx_seq_one_letter_code
_entity_poly.pdbx_strand_id
1 'polypeptide(L)'
;SVVRSSGPEGHLESKQSRETGASRLEPEISREPESTAFSQETENAAVEIPAAAGSELPSRYDARKDDRTAPVKNQGDLGTCWAFATLLALESSLLPEESFDFSEDHMSHDPNFLLDQKSGGDYIMSMAYLLSWRGPVLEEEDPYGDGISPTGLTAVKHVQEIQILPEYDREAIKAAVYRTGGVQSALYTTLQGQQDSRYYREETRAYYYFGTLPPNHDVVIVGWDDDYPAENFSELPPDNGAFLCENSWGTGFGEAGFFYVSYYDTNLCTTNLLYSDVEPADNYDRIYQTDLCGWLGQIGYGNENVWGANVYTASAGMQQICAAGFYAVDADTEYEIGIVTDVPDQPAADWRHLKQKKLGTVSGTVPYAGYYTIPLAEPVKVKPGERFAVIVKLHTPGAVHPMAIEYDSGDGRCLVDITDGEGYLSADGDVWERVETEQECNLCLKAYTVMQ
;
A
#
# COMPACT_ATOMS: atom_id res chain seq x y z
N SER A 1 5.61 24.78 5.99
CA SER A 1 5.79 24.85 7.45
C SER A 1 5.11 23.65 8.07
N VAL A 2 5.92 22.74 8.59
CA VAL A 2 5.45 21.53 9.26
C VAL A 2 4.92 21.90 10.64
N VAL A 3 3.68 21.52 10.96
CA VAL A 3 3.13 21.62 12.30
C VAL A 3 3.38 20.29 13.03
N ARG A 4 4.18 20.33 14.07
CA ARG A 4 4.36 19.23 15.01
C ARG A 4 3.58 19.49 16.28
N SER A 5 2.95 18.46 16.79
CA SER A 5 2.54 18.38 18.20
C SER A 5 3.73 17.92 19.04
N SER A 6 3.90 18.55 20.17
CA SER A 6 5.07 18.63 21.02
C SER A 6 5.32 17.39 21.89
N GLY A 7 6.58 16.98 21.96
CA GLY A 7 7.23 16.31 23.10
C GLY A 7 8.62 16.95 23.31
N PRO A 8 9.30 16.81 24.47
CA PRO A 8 10.20 17.83 25.01
C PRO A 8 11.56 17.95 24.32
N GLU A 9 12.08 19.16 24.46
CA GLU A 9 13.24 19.82 23.88
C GLU A 9 14.55 19.00 23.79
N GLY A 10 15.16 19.03 22.59
CA GLY A 10 16.57 18.75 22.36
C GLY A 10 17.12 19.66 21.28
N HIS A 11 18.00 20.59 21.68
CA HIS A 11 18.72 21.50 20.81
C HIS A 11 19.54 20.77 19.74
N LEU A 12 19.43 21.19 18.49
CA LEU A 12 20.41 20.93 17.44
C LEU A 12 20.83 22.25 16.82
N GLU A 13 22.13 22.56 17.01
CA GLU A 13 22.80 23.72 16.46
C GLU A 13 22.93 23.65 14.94
N SER A 14 22.64 24.79 14.30
CA SER A 14 22.86 25.01 12.87
C SER A 14 24.34 25.16 12.55
N LYS A 15 24.89 24.32 11.68
CA LYS A 15 26.15 24.57 11.00
C LYS A 15 25.88 25.35 9.70
N GLN A 16 26.28 26.62 9.71
CA GLN A 16 26.44 27.44 8.50
C GLN A 16 27.60 26.90 7.66
N SER A 17 27.37 26.52 6.41
CA SER A 17 28.39 26.30 5.40
C SER A 17 28.30 27.38 4.32
N ARG A 18 29.49 27.85 3.91
CA ARG A 18 29.74 28.97 3.02
C ARG A 18 29.22 28.74 1.60
N GLU A 19 28.62 29.79 1.05
CA GLU A 19 28.24 29.95 -0.35
C GLU A 19 29.42 29.79 -1.31
N THR A 20 29.26 28.87 -2.29
CA THR A 20 29.83 28.99 -3.63
C THR A 20 28.75 28.59 -4.62
N GLY A 21 28.42 29.52 -5.51
CA GLY A 21 27.23 29.49 -6.32
C GLY A 21 27.16 28.40 -7.37
N ALA A 22 26.29 27.46 -7.13
CA ALA A 22 25.37 26.77 -8.00
C ALA A 22 24.37 26.11 -7.05
N SER A 23 23.12 26.54 -7.04
CA SER A 23 22.13 25.96 -6.14
C SER A 23 21.87 24.51 -6.57
N ARG A 24 22.51 23.59 -5.89
CA ARG A 24 22.18 22.18 -5.94
C ARG A 24 20.88 22.03 -5.16
N LEU A 25 19.81 21.66 -5.84
CA LEU A 25 18.58 21.27 -5.16
C LEU A 25 18.89 19.95 -4.43
N GLU A 26 18.80 19.97 -3.11
CA GLU A 26 18.89 18.75 -2.30
C GLU A 26 17.50 18.14 -2.15
N PRO A 27 17.36 16.82 -2.23
CA PRO A 27 16.06 16.16 -1.99
C PRO A 27 15.66 16.31 -0.52
N GLU A 28 14.36 16.45 -0.28
CA GLU A 28 13.79 16.47 1.05
C GLU A 28 13.07 15.14 1.33
N ILE A 29 13.18 14.65 2.56
CA ILE A 29 12.51 13.44 3.03
C ILE A 29 11.31 13.83 3.89
N SER A 30 10.10 13.45 3.49
CA SER A 30 8.93 13.52 4.36
C SER A 30 8.71 12.20 5.07
N ARG A 31 8.41 12.29 6.36
CA ARG A 31 8.18 11.14 7.24
C ARG A 31 6.69 10.82 7.25
N GLU A 32 6.28 9.67 6.76
CA GLU A 32 4.93 9.15 6.59
C GLU A 32 4.26 9.58 5.27
N PRO A 33 3.46 8.72 4.62
CA PRO A 33 2.55 9.15 3.58
C PRO A 33 1.60 10.19 4.19
N GLU A 34 1.73 11.45 3.77
CA GLU A 34 0.86 12.51 4.26
C GLU A 34 -0.57 12.22 3.83
N SER A 35 -1.47 12.07 4.79
CA SER A 35 -2.90 12.18 4.56
C SER A 35 -3.18 13.64 4.16
N THR A 36 -3.29 13.88 2.88
CA THR A 36 -3.62 15.22 2.36
C THR A 36 -5.12 15.46 2.54
N ALA A 37 -5.46 16.20 3.60
CA ALA A 37 -6.78 16.79 3.70
C ALA A 37 -6.95 17.84 2.58
N PHE A 38 -7.63 17.47 1.51
CA PHE A 38 -8.01 18.41 0.45
C PHE A 38 -9.24 19.22 0.87
N SER A 39 -9.06 20.52 1.04
CA SER A 39 -10.10 21.52 0.92
C SER A 39 -9.81 22.34 -0.32
N GLN A 40 -10.62 22.21 -1.32
CA GLN A 40 -11.22 23.22 -2.21
C GLN A 40 -11.32 22.81 -3.68
N GLU A 41 -12.49 23.12 -4.18
CA GLU A 41 -12.99 23.00 -5.53
C GLU A 41 -12.07 23.59 -6.60
N THR A 42 -11.75 22.78 -7.62
CA THR A 42 -11.58 23.28 -9.00
C THR A 42 -12.14 22.24 -9.97
N GLU A 43 -13.20 22.66 -10.68
CA GLU A 43 -13.66 21.94 -11.86
C GLU A 43 -12.51 21.80 -12.87
N ASN A 44 -12.19 20.57 -13.29
CA ASN A 44 -11.77 20.32 -14.66
C ASN A 44 -11.66 18.83 -14.98
N ALA A 45 -12.33 18.48 -16.07
CA ALA A 45 -12.13 17.37 -17.02
C ALA A 45 -11.52 16.07 -16.45
N ALA A 46 -12.39 15.16 -16.02
CA ALA A 46 -12.09 13.75 -15.82
C ALA A 46 -11.58 13.14 -17.16
N VAL A 47 -10.35 12.60 -17.11
CA VAL A 47 -9.93 11.60 -18.11
C VAL A 47 -10.68 10.32 -17.76
N GLU A 48 -11.60 9.92 -18.61
CA GLU A 48 -12.41 8.73 -18.48
C GLU A 48 -11.49 7.48 -18.45
N ILE A 49 -11.39 6.84 -17.29
CA ILE A 49 -11.22 5.39 -17.25
C ILE A 49 -12.41 4.83 -18.00
N PRO A 50 -12.28 3.87 -18.94
CA PRO A 50 -13.43 3.29 -19.58
C PRO A 50 -14.31 2.65 -18.49
N ALA A 51 -15.24 3.42 -17.99
CA ALA A 51 -16.37 2.90 -17.25
C ALA A 51 -17.05 1.95 -18.23
N ALA A 52 -17.07 0.67 -17.87
CA ALA A 52 -18.01 -0.24 -18.50
C ALA A 52 -19.37 0.45 -18.37
N ALA A 53 -19.94 0.83 -19.51
CA ALA A 53 -21.10 1.68 -19.61
C ALA A 53 -22.22 1.19 -18.67
N GLY A 54 -22.62 2.04 -17.73
CA GLY A 54 -24.00 2.13 -17.26
C GLY A 54 -24.51 0.97 -16.43
N SER A 55 -24.05 0.84 -15.17
CA SER A 55 -24.99 0.49 -14.10
C SER A 55 -24.70 1.42 -12.93
N GLU A 56 -25.65 2.26 -12.57
CA GLU A 56 -25.66 2.95 -11.29
C GLU A 56 -25.49 1.91 -10.18
N LEU A 57 -24.65 2.20 -9.19
CA LEU A 57 -24.50 1.33 -8.03
C LEU A 57 -25.87 1.21 -7.33
N PRO A 58 -26.25 0.01 -6.86
CA PRO A 58 -27.51 -0.13 -6.14
C PRO A 58 -27.44 0.66 -4.82
N SER A 59 -28.60 1.11 -4.33
CA SER A 59 -28.68 1.77 -3.00
C SER A 59 -28.31 0.85 -1.84
N ARG A 60 -28.25 -0.46 -2.08
CA ARG A 60 -27.85 -1.49 -1.12
C ARG A 60 -27.08 -2.61 -1.79
N TYR A 61 -25.99 -3.02 -1.18
CA TYR A 61 -25.21 -4.19 -1.59
C TYR A 61 -24.71 -4.97 -0.37
N ASP A 62 -24.63 -6.29 -0.50
CA ASP A 62 -24.18 -7.20 0.55
C ASP A 62 -23.44 -8.36 -0.11
N ALA A 63 -22.11 -8.31 -0.05
CA ALA A 63 -21.22 -9.28 -0.70
C ALA A 63 -21.41 -10.72 -0.20
N ARG A 64 -21.98 -10.90 1.01
CA ARG A 64 -22.33 -12.23 1.55
C ARG A 64 -23.33 -12.97 0.67
N LYS A 65 -24.21 -12.22 -0.02
CA LYS A 65 -25.26 -12.81 -0.89
C LYS A 65 -24.72 -13.29 -2.23
N ASP A 66 -23.54 -12.84 -2.59
CA ASP A 66 -22.85 -13.17 -3.83
C ASP A 66 -21.66 -14.12 -3.60
N ASP A 67 -21.55 -14.70 -2.38
CA ASP A 67 -20.45 -15.57 -1.94
C ASP A 67 -19.06 -14.89 -2.11
N ARG A 68 -19.00 -13.57 -1.84
CA ARG A 68 -17.78 -12.75 -2.01
C ARG A 68 -17.21 -12.26 -0.69
N THR A 69 -17.52 -12.92 0.42
CA THR A 69 -16.86 -12.71 1.71
C THR A 69 -16.15 -13.98 2.12
N ALA A 70 -14.96 -13.84 2.68
CA ALA A 70 -14.24 -14.96 3.28
C ALA A 70 -14.97 -15.47 4.55
N PRO A 71 -14.68 -16.69 5.02
CA PRO A 71 -15.17 -17.13 6.32
C PRO A 71 -14.66 -16.23 7.45
N VAL A 72 -15.57 -15.82 8.36
CA VAL A 72 -15.23 -14.96 9.50
C VAL A 72 -14.21 -15.63 10.41
N LYS A 73 -13.13 -14.93 10.68
CA LYS A 73 -12.01 -15.37 11.49
C LYS A 73 -11.99 -14.70 12.88
N ASN A 74 -11.09 -15.13 13.77
CA ASN A 74 -10.98 -14.61 15.13
C ASN A 74 -9.52 -14.38 15.52
N GLN A 75 -9.11 -13.12 15.66
CA GLN A 75 -7.77 -12.72 16.08
C GLN A 75 -7.48 -13.01 17.58
N GLY A 76 -8.50 -13.31 18.39
CA GLY A 76 -8.35 -13.47 19.83
C GLY A 76 -7.87 -12.19 20.53
N ASP A 77 -6.95 -12.34 21.48
CA ASP A 77 -6.43 -11.24 22.29
C ASP A 77 -5.17 -10.56 21.71
N LEU A 78 -4.79 -10.87 20.48
CA LEU A 78 -3.60 -10.33 19.83
C LEU A 78 -3.92 -9.05 19.02
N GLY A 79 -2.93 -8.18 18.85
CA GLY A 79 -3.02 -6.95 18.08
C GLY A 79 -2.85 -7.16 16.58
N THR A 80 -3.46 -8.20 16.02
CA THR A 80 -3.25 -8.64 14.63
C THR A 80 -4.39 -8.29 13.67
N CYS A 81 -5.30 -7.40 14.07
CA CYS A 81 -6.43 -6.96 13.24
C CYS A 81 -6.01 -6.50 11.83
N TRP A 82 -4.86 -5.83 11.73
CA TRP A 82 -4.28 -5.39 10.47
C TRP A 82 -3.99 -6.55 9.51
N ALA A 83 -3.44 -7.66 10.01
CA ALA A 83 -3.17 -8.86 9.20
C ALA A 83 -4.48 -9.55 8.78
N PHE A 84 -5.44 -9.69 9.73
CA PHE A 84 -6.76 -10.27 9.43
C PHE A 84 -7.51 -9.46 8.39
N ALA A 85 -7.62 -8.15 8.56
CA ALA A 85 -8.33 -7.30 7.60
C ALA A 85 -7.67 -7.31 6.21
N THR A 86 -6.34 -7.30 6.15
CA THR A 86 -5.59 -7.45 4.90
C THR A 86 -5.94 -8.75 4.18
N LEU A 87 -5.83 -9.89 4.86
CA LEU A 87 -6.02 -11.19 4.22
C LEU A 87 -7.49 -11.46 3.92
N LEU A 88 -8.43 -11.04 4.77
CA LEU A 88 -9.87 -11.10 4.46
C LEU A 88 -10.23 -10.28 3.21
N ALA A 89 -9.68 -9.06 3.08
CA ALA A 89 -9.90 -8.24 1.88
C ALA A 89 -9.27 -8.88 0.63
N LEU A 90 -8.07 -9.45 0.75
CA LEU A 90 -7.39 -10.17 -0.31
C LEU A 90 -8.19 -11.42 -0.74
N GLU A 91 -8.63 -12.24 0.21
CA GLU A 91 -9.47 -13.42 -0.04
C GLU A 91 -10.78 -13.02 -0.72
N SER A 92 -11.41 -11.93 -0.26
CA SER A 92 -12.63 -11.39 -0.87
C SER A 92 -12.43 -10.97 -2.33
N SER A 93 -11.26 -10.45 -2.69
CA SER A 93 -10.96 -10.04 -4.08
C SER A 93 -10.82 -11.23 -5.04
N LEU A 94 -10.55 -12.42 -4.52
CA LEU A 94 -10.42 -13.67 -5.29
C LEU A 94 -11.74 -14.42 -5.43
N LEU A 95 -12.69 -14.15 -4.55
CA LEU A 95 -14.01 -14.80 -4.53
C LEU A 95 -14.96 -14.20 -5.59
N PRO A 96 -15.86 -15.02 -6.16
CA PRO A 96 -16.09 -16.44 -5.89
C PRO A 96 -15.23 -17.39 -6.75
N GLU A 97 -14.39 -16.87 -7.64
CA GLU A 97 -13.63 -17.66 -8.62
C GLU A 97 -12.60 -18.57 -7.98
N GLU A 98 -11.93 -18.07 -6.95
CA GLU A 98 -10.95 -18.82 -6.17
C GLU A 98 -11.21 -18.61 -4.67
N SER A 99 -11.08 -19.68 -3.89
CA SER A 99 -11.25 -19.63 -2.44
C SER A 99 -9.95 -20.04 -1.76
N PHE A 100 -9.42 -19.15 -0.94
CA PHE A 100 -8.23 -19.35 -0.14
C PHE A 100 -8.52 -19.09 1.33
N ASP A 101 -7.67 -19.66 2.19
CA ASP A 101 -7.56 -19.35 3.60
C ASP A 101 -6.08 -19.07 3.87
N PHE A 102 -5.73 -17.80 4.00
CA PHE A 102 -4.35 -17.34 4.17
C PHE A 102 -3.98 -17.18 5.65
N SER A 103 -2.71 -17.42 5.96
CA SER A 103 -2.16 -17.38 7.31
C SER A 103 -1.87 -15.95 7.78
N GLU A 104 -2.58 -15.51 8.79
CA GLU A 104 -2.30 -14.28 9.52
C GLU A 104 -1.07 -14.44 10.43
N ASP A 105 -0.79 -15.67 10.88
CA ASP A 105 0.40 -15.95 11.68
C ASP A 105 1.67 -15.71 10.89
N HIS A 106 1.77 -16.23 9.67
CA HIS A 106 2.93 -16.02 8.81
C HIS A 106 3.17 -14.54 8.48
N MET A 107 2.11 -13.77 8.21
CA MET A 107 2.24 -12.32 7.98
C MET A 107 2.71 -11.59 9.23
N SER A 108 2.12 -11.85 10.38
CA SER A 108 2.40 -11.13 11.62
C SER A 108 3.71 -11.57 12.32
N HIS A 109 4.27 -12.71 11.95
CA HIS A 109 5.59 -13.19 12.37
C HIS A 109 6.69 -12.97 11.31
N ASP A 110 6.45 -12.17 10.27
CA ASP A 110 7.47 -11.91 9.25
C ASP A 110 8.78 -11.42 9.89
N PRO A 111 9.94 -12.03 9.59
CA PRO A 111 11.20 -11.73 10.25
C PRO A 111 11.75 -10.32 9.99
N ASN A 112 11.21 -9.60 9.00
CA ASN A 112 11.56 -8.19 8.78
C ASN A 112 10.77 -7.24 9.69
N PHE A 113 9.72 -7.71 10.35
CA PHE A 113 8.97 -6.90 11.32
C PHE A 113 9.57 -7.03 12.72
N LEU A 114 9.70 -5.90 13.38
CA LEU A 114 10.24 -5.81 14.75
C LEU A 114 9.13 -5.80 15.81
N LEU A 115 7.90 -5.54 15.42
CA LEU A 115 6.73 -5.58 16.28
C LEU A 115 6.27 -7.03 16.46
N ASP A 116 5.99 -7.40 17.71
CA ASP A 116 5.34 -8.68 18.01
C ASP A 116 3.82 -8.60 17.79
N GLN A 117 3.16 -9.74 17.78
CA GLN A 117 1.71 -9.82 17.54
C GLN A 117 0.86 -9.06 18.59
N LYS A 118 1.41 -8.71 19.77
CA LYS A 118 0.70 -7.94 20.80
C LYS A 118 0.84 -6.44 20.61
N SER A 119 1.88 -6.02 19.91
CA SER A 119 2.21 -4.60 19.71
C SER A 119 1.40 -3.95 18.61
N GLY A 120 0.64 -4.74 17.83
CA GLY A 120 -0.10 -4.25 16.69
C GLY A 120 0.74 -4.20 15.40
N GLY A 121 0.24 -3.49 14.41
CA GLY A 121 0.83 -3.27 13.10
C GLY A 121 -0.09 -2.40 12.27
N ASP A 122 0.24 -2.27 11.00
CA ASP A 122 -0.56 -1.45 10.08
C ASP A 122 -0.51 -1.96 8.63
N TYR A 123 -1.26 -1.31 7.77
CA TYR A 123 -1.36 -1.66 6.35
C TYR A 123 -0.02 -1.50 5.59
N ILE A 124 0.91 -0.66 6.06
CA ILE A 124 2.24 -0.50 5.44
C ILE A 124 3.02 -1.81 5.58
N MET A 125 2.95 -2.46 6.76
CA MET A 125 3.55 -3.77 6.99
C MET A 125 2.91 -4.84 6.09
N SER A 126 1.58 -4.83 5.96
CA SER A 126 0.86 -5.75 5.06
C SER A 126 1.29 -5.59 3.61
N MET A 127 1.34 -4.35 3.11
CA MET A 127 1.79 -4.06 1.75
C MET A 127 3.23 -4.55 1.52
N ALA A 128 4.13 -4.26 2.46
CA ALA A 128 5.53 -4.70 2.38
C ALA A 128 5.65 -6.22 2.29
N TYR A 129 4.91 -6.95 3.10
CA TYR A 129 4.88 -8.42 3.10
C TYR A 129 4.37 -8.99 1.77
N LEU A 130 3.22 -8.53 1.30
CA LEU A 130 2.58 -9.03 0.08
C LEU A 130 3.39 -8.66 -1.18
N LEU A 131 3.82 -7.40 -1.29
CA LEU A 131 4.50 -6.88 -2.49
C LEU A 131 5.95 -7.34 -2.62
N SER A 132 6.54 -7.90 -1.57
CA SER A 132 7.87 -8.52 -1.61
C SER A 132 7.85 -10.03 -1.85
N TRP A 133 6.68 -10.63 -2.07
CA TRP A 133 6.45 -12.05 -2.29
C TRP A 133 6.81 -12.95 -1.10
N ARG A 134 6.85 -12.42 0.13
CA ARG A 134 7.03 -13.22 1.34
C ARG A 134 5.79 -14.04 1.71
N GLY A 135 4.66 -13.67 1.19
CA GLY A 135 3.37 -14.36 1.22
C GLY A 135 2.40 -13.76 0.21
N PRO A 136 1.10 -14.13 0.27
CA PRO A 136 0.46 -14.93 1.32
C PRO A 136 0.78 -16.42 1.22
N VAL A 137 0.81 -17.10 2.37
CA VAL A 137 0.88 -18.56 2.48
C VAL A 137 -0.45 -19.09 3.03
N LEU A 138 -0.69 -20.43 2.92
CA LEU A 138 -1.95 -21.01 3.38
C LEU A 138 -1.99 -21.15 4.91
N GLU A 139 -3.16 -20.97 5.50
CA GLU A 139 -3.42 -21.19 6.93
C GLU A 139 -3.08 -22.62 7.38
N GLU A 140 -3.29 -23.62 6.52
CA GLU A 140 -2.93 -25.01 6.83
C GLU A 140 -1.42 -25.26 6.93
N GLU A 141 -0.58 -24.40 6.33
CA GLU A 141 0.88 -24.47 6.39
C GLU A 141 1.45 -23.75 7.61
N ASP A 142 0.74 -22.75 8.12
CA ASP A 142 1.11 -21.96 9.30
C ASP A 142 -0.13 -21.49 10.08
N PRO A 143 -0.73 -22.40 10.91
CA PRO A 143 -1.98 -22.13 11.60
C PRO A 143 -1.86 -21.01 12.65
N TYR A 144 -2.86 -20.13 12.68
CA TYR A 144 -2.90 -19.01 13.59
C TYR A 144 -2.95 -19.39 15.07
N GLY A 145 -2.12 -18.72 15.88
CA GLY A 145 -2.23 -18.71 17.35
C GLY A 145 -1.35 -19.71 18.07
N ASP A 146 -0.44 -20.41 17.40
CA ASP A 146 0.52 -21.29 18.05
C ASP A 146 1.81 -20.58 18.47
N GLY A 147 1.99 -19.32 18.02
CA GLY A 147 3.09 -18.42 18.41
C GLY A 147 4.42 -18.71 17.71
N ILE A 148 4.40 -19.52 16.66
CA ILE A 148 5.57 -19.84 15.84
C ILE A 148 5.20 -19.81 14.35
N SER A 149 6.16 -19.44 13.50
CA SER A 149 5.98 -19.49 12.06
C SER A 149 7.08 -20.32 11.41
N PRO A 150 6.75 -21.34 10.60
CA PRO A 150 7.74 -22.14 9.89
C PRO A 150 8.53 -21.28 8.89
N THR A 151 9.81 -21.61 8.71
CA THR A 151 10.65 -20.97 7.70
C THR A 151 10.56 -21.70 6.36
N GLY A 152 10.72 -20.95 5.26
CA GLY A 152 10.85 -21.54 3.91
C GLY A 152 9.51 -21.82 3.23
N LEU A 153 8.41 -21.33 3.76
CA LEU A 153 7.13 -21.29 3.05
C LEU A 153 7.22 -20.29 1.89
N THR A 154 6.44 -20.53 0.85
CA THR A 154 6.43 -19.71 -0.36
C THR A 154 5.04 -19.14 -0.61
N ALA A 155 4.99 -17.92 -1.13
CA ALA A 155 3.73 -17.30 -1.53
C ALA A 155 2.97 -18.19 -2.53
N VAL A 156 1.66 -18.32 -2.33
CA VAL A 156 0.77 -19.05 -3.24
C VAL A 156 0.05 -18.11 -4.23
N LYS A 157 0.11 -16.82 -3.97
CA LYS A 157 -0.34 -15.73 -4.85
C LYS A 157 0.70 -14.62 -4.85
N HIS A 158 0.76 -13.87 -5.95
CA HIS A 158 1.52 -12.62 -6.04
C HIS A 158 0.55 -11.44 -6.14
N VAL A 159 0.64 -10.52 -5.20
CA VAL A 159 -0.09 -9.25 -5.26
C VAL A 159 0.71 -8.28 -6.13
N GLN A 160 0.09 -7.80 -7.21
CA GLN A 160 0.75 -6.95 -8.21
C GLN A 160 0.20 -5.52 -8.23
N GLU A 161 -0.97 -5.29 -7.64
CA GLU A 161 -1.54 -3.96 -7.50
C GLU A 161 -2.33 -3.84 -6.19
N ILE A 162 -2.05 -2.75 -5.46
CA ILE A 162 -2.84 -2.33 -4.29
C ILE A 162 -3.18 -0.86 -4.50
N GLN A 163 -4.46 -0.53 -4.49
CA GLN A 163 -4.95 0.83 -4.59
C GLN A 163 -5.33 1.37 -3.20
N ILE A 164 -4.89 2.59 -2.88
CA ILE A 164 -5.32 3.33 -1.70
C ILE A 164 -6.36 4.33 -2.18
N LEU A 165 -7.63 4.01 -1.93
CA LEU A 165 -8.75 4.83 -2.38
C LEU A 165 -8.82 6.14 -1.57
N PRO A 166 -9.31 7.24 -2.16
CA PRO A 166 -9.37 8.53 -1.49
C PRO A 166 -10.19 8.48 -0.18
N GLU A 167 -9.76 9.29 0.78
CA GLU A 167 -10.47 9.44 2.05
C GLU A 167 -11.92 9.88 1.84
N TYR A 168 -12.84 9.22 2.53
CA TYR A 168 -14.28 9.49 2.50
C TYR A 168 -14.95 9.48 1.13
N ASP A 169 -14.28 8.98 0.09
CA ASP A 169 -14.88 8.78 -1.23
C ASP A 169 -15.77 7.52 -1.22
N ARG A 170 -17.00 7.70 -0.77
CA ARG A 170 -17.99 6.62 -0.66
C ARG A 170 -18.26 5.95 -2.00
N GLU A 171 -18.27 6.70 -3.09
CA GLU A 171 -18.56 6.15 -4.42
C GLU A 171 -17.41 5.30 -4.93
N ALA A 172 -16.16 5.74 -4.74
CA ALA A 172 -14.98 4.92 -5.06
C ALA A 172 -14.95 3.63 -4.24
N ILE A 173 -15.22 3.71 -2.92
CA ILE A 173 -15.26 2.55 -2.02
C ILE A 173 -16.38 1.58 -2.43
N LYS A 174 -17.60 2.06 -2.65
CA LYS A 174 -18.72 1.23 -3.11
C LYS A 174 -18.42 0.56 -4.44
N ALA A 175 -17.85 1.30 -5.40
CA ALA A 175 -17.47 0.77 -6.70
C ALA A 175 -16.42 -0.34 -6.58
N ALA A 176 -15.41 -0.16 -5.71
CA ALA A 176 -14.39 -1.15 -5.42
C ALA A 176 -14.98 -2.43 -4.82
N VAL A 177 -15.81 -2.30 -3.78
CA VAL A 177 -16.51 -3.43 -3.13
C VAL A 177 -17.40 -4.19 -4.12
N TYR A 178 -18.11 -3.46 -4.97
CA TYR A 178 -19.06 -4.07 -5.92
C TYR A 178 -18.36 -4.81 -7.07
N ARG A 179 -17.25 -4.25 -7.57
CA ARG A 179 -16.58 -4.74 -8.79
C ARG A 179 -15.43 -5.69 -8.50
N THR A 180 -14.68 -5.46 -7.42
CA THR A 180 -13.44 -6.18 -7.14
C THR A 180 -13.56 -7.06 -5.90
N GLY A 181 -13.76 -6.48 -4.71
CA GLY A 181 -13.80 -7.24 -3.46
C GLY A 181 -13.83 -6.33 -2.26
N GLY A 182 -13.74 -6.91 -1.05
CA GLY A 182 -13.73 -6.16 0.19
C GLY A 182 -12.64 -5.09 0.23
N VAL A 183 -12.93 -3.96 0.84
CA VAL A 183 -11.99 -2.85 1.03
C VAL A 183 -11.56 -2.83 2.50
N GLN A 184 -10.27 -3.02 2.77
CA GLN A 184 -9.72 -2.86 4.11
C GLN A 184 -9.82 -1.39 4.52
N SER A 185 -10.35 -1.15 5.72
CA SER A 185 -10.45 0.18 6.29
C SER A 185 -10.22 0.12 7.80
N ALA A 186 -10.11 1.27 8.45
CA ALA A 186 -9.79 1.33 9.87
C ALA A 186 -10.84 2.15 10.63
N LEU A 187 -11.04 1.82 11.91
CA LEU A 187 -11.92 2.56 12.81
C LEU A 187 -11.31 2.67 14.22
N TYR A 188 -11.85 3.58 15.02
CA TYR A 188 -11.53 3.64 16.45
C TYR A 188 -12.53 2.79 17.23
N THR A 189 -12.05 1.93 18.12
CA THR A 189 -12.90 1.15 19.00
C THR A 189 -12.33 1.07 20.42
N THR A 190 -13.25 1.08 21.41
CA THR A 190 -12.96 0.71 22.80
C THR A 190 -13.29 -0.74 23.06
N LEU A 191 -13.85 -1.45 22.07
CA LEU A 191 -14.19 -2.86 22.16
C LEU A 191 -12.93 -3.70 22.07
N GLN A 192 -12.79 -4.68 22.95
CA GLN A 192 -11.74 -5.71 22.89
C GLN A 192 -12.42 -7.07 22.69
N GLY A 193 -12.99 -7.27 21.50
CA GLY A 193 -13.83 -8.42 21.21
C GLY A 193 -15.14 -8.46 22.00
N GLN A 194 -15.55 -7.35 22.61
CA GLN A 194 -16.73 -7.21 23.46
C GLN A 194 -17.74 -6.28 22.82
N GLN A 195 -19.01 -6.55 23.09
CA GLN A 195 -20.15 -5.80 22.58
C GLN A 195 -20.58 -4.64 23.51
N ASP A 196 -19.69 -4.17 24.36
CA ASP A 196 -19.95 -3.14 25.36
C ASP A 196 -19.19 -1.85 25.03
N SER A 197 -19.86 -0.96 24.33
CA SER A 197 -19.37 0.38 24.03
C SER A 197 -20.54 1.33 23.84
N ARG A 198 -20.38 2.59 24.26
CA ARG A 198 -21.37 3.65 23.98
C ARG A 198 -21.57 3.93 22.49
N TYR A 199 -20.64 3.52 21.64
CA TYR A 199 -20.66 3.72 20.19
C TYR A 199 -21.28 2.53 19.44
N TYR A 200 -21.48 1.40 20.11
CA TYR A 200 -22.04 0.18 19.53
C TYR A 200 -23.42 -0.12 20.13
N ARG A 201 -24.36 -0.43 19.25
CA ARG A 201 -25.70 -0.87 19.64
C ARG A 201 -25.92 -2.32 19.22
N GLU A 202 -25.94 -3.20 20.22
CA GLU A 202 -26.00 -4.65 20.01
C GLU A 202 -27.28 -5.09 19.28
N GLU A 203 -28.44 -4.50 19.60
CA GLU A 203 -29.73 -4.91 19.02
C GLU A 203 -29.79 -4.70 17.50
N THR A 204 -29.11 -3.70 17.01
CA THR A 204 -29.07 -3.32 15.58
C THR A 204 -27.72 -3.60 14.93
N ARG A 205 -26.74 -4.03 15.71
CA ARG A 205 -25.34 -4.28 15.28
C ARG A 205 -24.73 -3.06 14.57
N ALA A 206 -25.03 -1.88 15.10
CA ALA A 206 -24.69 -0.61 14.52
C ALA A 206 -23.60 0.12 15.33
N TYR A 207 -22.58 0.59 14.66
CA TYR A 207 -21.44 1.28 15.24
C TYR A 207 -21.31 2.70 14.66
N TYR A 208 -21.12 3.69 15.53
CA TYR A 208 -20.89 5.08 15.15
C TYR A 208 -19.96 5.77 16.14
N TYR A 209 -18.72 6.04 15.73
CA TYR A 209 -17.77 6.87 16.46
C TYR A 209 -17.70 8.27 15.86
N PHE A 210 -17.80 9.29 16.70
CA PHE A 210 -17.82 10.71 16.33
C PHE A 210 -16.80 11.55 17.11
N GLY A 211 -15.78 10.88 17.64
CA GLY A 211 -14.68 11.51 18.39
C GLY A 211 -13.50 11.90 17.49
N THR A 212 -12.38 12.25 18.15
CA THR A 212 -11.16 12.76 17.50
C THR A 212 -9.94 11.84 17.69
N LEU A 213 -10.12 10.67 18.33
CA LEU A 213 -9.02 9.74 18.47
C LEU A 213 -8.76 9.01 17.15
N PRO A 214 -7.49 8.73 16.84
CA PRO A 214 -7.13 8.04 15.62
C PRO A 214 -7.64 6.59 15.63
N PRO A 215 -7.74 5.94 14.45
CA PRO A 215 -8.13 4.55 14.36
C PRO A 215 -7.14 3.64 15.10
N ASN A 216 -7.65 2.53 15.64
CA ASN A 216 -6.87 1.52 16.38
C ASN A 216 -7.28 0.08 16.04
N HIS A 217 -8.14 -0.11 15.04
CA HIS A 217 -8.66 -1.40 14.64
C HIS A 217 -8.99 -1.41 13.16
N ASP A 218 -8.64 -2.49 12.47
CA ASP A 218 -8.91 -2.68 11.05
C ASP A 218 -10.10 -3.62 10.83
N VAL A 219 -10.88 -3.32 9.80
CA VAL A 219 -12.05 -4.08 9.35
C VAL A 219 -12.09 -4.12 7.83
N VAL A 220 -12.98 -4.92 7.26
CA VAL A 220 -13.19 -4.97 5.81
C VAL A 220 -14.61 -4.49 5.46
N ILE A 221 -14.71 -3.50 4.61
CA ILE A 221 -15.99 -3.05 4.05
C ILE A 221 -16.39 -4.06 2.95
N VAL A 222 -17.56 -4.69 3.11
CA VAL A 222 -18.06 -5.74 2.22
C VAL A 222 -19.48 -5.44 1.68
N GLY A 223 -20.01 -4.25 1.96
CA GLY A 223 -21.32 -3.84 1.49
C GLY A 223 -21.75 -2.49 2.04
N TRP A 224 -22.97 -2.11 1.73
CA TRP A 224 -23.57 -0.88 2.21
C TRP A 224 -25.10 -0.90 2.14
N ASP A 225 -25.73 0.04 2.84
CA ASP A 225 -27.15 0.36 2.75
C ASP A 225 -27.32 1.87 2.90
N ASP A 226 -27.68 2.54 1.81
CA ASP A 226 -27.85 4.00 1.79
C ASP A 226 -29.04 4.47 2.64
N ASP A 227 -30.02 3.57 2.83
CA ASP A 227 -31.22 3.84 3.64
C ASP A 227 -31.13 3.28 5.06
N TYR A 228 -29.93 2.82 5.51
CA TYR A 228 -29.76 2.28 6.86
C TYR A 228 -30.16 3.34 7.89
N PRO A 229 -31.17 3.07 8.75
CA PRO A 229 -31.77 4.12 9.57
C PRO A 229 -30.81 4.71 10.61
N ALA A 230 -30.71 6.03 10.68
CA ALA A 230 -29.89 6.75 11.65
C ALA A 230 -30.26 6.40 13.11
N GLU A 231 -31.52 6.12 13.40
CA GLU A 231 -32.02 5.71 14.72
C GLU A 231 -31.53 4.32 15.17
N ASN A 232 -30.92 3.53 14.30
CA ASN A 232 -30.32 2.25 14.64
C ASN A 232 -28.99 2.39 15.40
N PHE A 233 -28.38 3.57 15.38
CA PHE A 233 -27.13 3.83 16.11
C PHE A 233 -27.42 4.25 17.56
N SER A 234 -26.43 4.06 18.45
CA SER A 234 -26.56 4.46 19.86
C SER A 234 -26.68 5.96 20.04
N GLU A 235 -25.96 6.72 19.21
CA GLU A 235 -26.05 8.18 19.09
C GLU A 235 -26.50 8.47 17.65
N LEU A 236 -27.32 9.49 17.47
CA LEU A 236 -27.92 9.78 16.17
C LEU A 236 -26.89 10.44 15.23
N PRO A 237 -26.49 9.78 14.13
CA PRO A 237 -25.67 10.43 13.11
C PRO A 237 -26.48 11.48 12.32
N PRO A 238 -25.83 12.34 11.53
CA PRO A 238 -26.48 13.41 10.78
C PRO A 238 -27.58 12.94 9.81
N ASP A 239 -27.44 11.75 9.21
CA ASP A 239 -28.41 11.19 8.27
C ASP A 239 -28.30 9.66 8.22
N ASN A 240 -29.14 9.01 7.43
CA ASN A 240 -29.14 7.58 7.15
C ASN A 240 -27.86 7.16 6.38
N GLY A 241 -27.64 5.87 6.35
CA GLY A 241 -26.60 5.22 5.57
C GLY A 241 -25.48 4.61 6.40
N ALA A 242 -25.08 3.42 6.00
CA ALA A 242 -24.02 2.66 6.65
C ALA A 242 -23.28 1.75 5.68
N PHE A 243 -22.00 1.52 5.98
CA PHE A 243 -21.24 0.42 5.40
C PHE A 243 -21.46 -0.86 6.21
N LEU A 244 -21.55 -2.00 5.51
CA LEU A 244 -21.50 -3.33 6.11
C LEU A 244 -20.03 -3.74 6.19
N CYS A 245 -19.55 -4.02 7.40
CA CYS A 245 -18.16 -4.38 7.67
C CYS A 245 -18.05 -5.81 8.22
N GLU A 246 -17.02 -6.52 7.76
CA GLU A 246 -16.56 -7.78 8.34
C GLU A 246 -15.49 -7.50 9.38
N ASN A 247 -15.63 -8.14 10.56
CA ASN A 247 -14.71 -8.03 11.68
C ASN A 247 -13.95 -9.33 11.91
N SER A 248 -12.86 -9.26 12.64
CA SER A 248 -11.99 -10.39 13.01
C SER A 248 -12.15 -10.84 14.47
N TRP A 249 -13.37 -10.79 15.01
CA TRP A 249 -13.67 -11.20 16.39
C TRP A 249 -14.58 -12.45 16.48
N GLY A 250 -14.58 -13.24 15.40
CA GLY A 250 -15.35 -14.46 15.30
C GLY A 250 -16.84 -14.22 15.10
N THR A 251 -17.57 -15.32 14.87
CA THR A 251 -19.01 -15.31 14.56
C THR A 251 -19.91 -14.94 15.74
N GLY A 252 -19.35 -14.87 16.94
CA GLY A 252 -20.08 -14.42 18.14
C GLY A 252 -20.28 -12.92 18.22
N PHE A 253 -19.57 -12.12 17.44
CA PHE A 253 -19.71 -10.68 17.36
C PHE A 253 -20.73 -10.29 16.28
N GLY A 254 -21.53 -9.27 16.56
CA GLY A 254 -22.45 -8.67 15.57
C GLY A 254 -23.44 -9.66 14.97
N GLU A 255 -23.67 -9.55 13.67
CA GLU A 255 -24.44 -10.52 12.87
C GLU A 255 -23.48 -11.56 12.27
N ALA A 256 -23.17 -12.58 13.05
CA ALA A 256 -22.24 -13.64 12.65
C ALA A 256 -20.85 -13.12 12.18
N GLY A 257 -20.31 -12.09 12.85
CA GLY A 257 -19.03 -11.46 12.55
C GLY A 257 -19.13 -10.14 11.76
N PHE A 258 -20.33 -9.78 11.32
CA PHE A 258 -20.58 -8.56 10.53
C PHE A 258 -21.34 -7.51 11.35
N PHE A 259 -21.12 -6.24 11.02
CA PHE A 259 -21.80 -5.12 11.66
C PHE A 259 -21.89 -3.92 10.72
N TYR A 260 -22.79 -2.98 11.04
CA TYR A 260 -22.94 -1.75 10.26
C TYR A 260 -22.20 -0.60 10.91
N VAL A 261 -21.46 0.18 10.11
CA VAL A 261 -20.76 1.38 10.54
C VAL A 261 -21.34 2.58 9.80
N SER A 262 -21.71 3.62 10.53
CA SER A 262 -22.29 4.83 9.94
C SER A 262 -21.38 5.45 8.89
N TYR A 263 -21.97 5.98 7.82
CA TYR A 263 -21.25 6.83 6.85
C TYR A 263 -20.62 8.08 7.47
N TYR A 264 -21.02 8.43 8.68
CA TYR A 264 -20.57 9.60 9.43
C TYR A 264 -19.55 9.25 10.52
N ASP A 265 -19.10 7.99 10.59
CA ASP A 265 -18.00 7.60 11.45
C ASP A 265 -16.75 8.41 11.09
N THR A 266 -16.04 8.92 12.11
CA THR A 266 -14.94 9.87 11.89
C THR A 266 -13.64 9.19 11.44
N ASN A 267 -13.56 7.88 11.52
CA ASN A 267 -12.35 7.12 11.16
C ASN A 267 -12.56 6.16 10.00
N LEU A 268 -13.71 5.52 9.91
CA LEU A 268 -13.97 4.64 8.77
C LEU A 268 -13.86 5.45 7.48
N CYS A 269 -13.25 4.87 6.46
CA CYS A 269 -12.97 5.50 5.18
C CYS A 269 -11.85 6.56 5.18
N THR A 270 -11.06 6.70 6.24
CA THR A 270 -9.85 7.53 6.23
C THR A 270 -8.66 6.82 5.58
N THR A 271 -8.62 5.49 5.65
CA THR A 271 -7.61 4.65 4.99
C THR A 271 -8.33 3.48 4.34
N ASN A 272 -8.20 3.31 3.02
CA ASN A 272 -8.99 2.36 2.26
C ASN A 272 -8.12 1.63 1.26
N LEU A 273 -7.84 0.34 1.49
CA LEU A 273 -7.01 -0.46 0.61
C LEU A 273 -7.85 -1.46 -0.19
N LEU A 274 -7.60 -1.48 -1.49
CA LEU A 274 -8.15 -2.44 -2.44
C LEU A 274 -7.02 -3.27 -3.03
N TYR A 275 -7.12 -4.59 -2.95
CA TYR A 275 -6.21 -5.55 -3.58
C TYR A 275 -6.75 -5.84 -4.99
N SER A 276 -6.32 -5.03 -5.96
CA SER A 276 -6.97 -4.94 -7.28
C SER A 276 -6.38 -5.86 -8.34
N ASP A 277 -5.14 -6.31 -8.15
CA ASP A 277 -4.50 -7.30 -9.02
C ASP A 277 -3.74 -8.34 -8.19
N VAL A 278 -4.25 -9.57 -8.21
CA VAL A 278 -3.73 -10.71 -7.45
C VAL A 278 -3.58 -11.90 -8.39
N GLU A 279 -2.35 -12.21 -8.74
CA GLU A 279 -2.02 -13.21 -9.74
C GLU A 279 -1.55 -14.54 -9.12
N PRO A 280 -1.60 -15.66 -9.87
CA PRO A 280 -0.92 -16.90 -9.48
C PRO A 280 0.58 -16.67 -9.25
N ALA A 281 1.17 -17.41 -8.31
CA ALA A 281 2.58 -17.24 -7.94
C ALA A 281 3.59 -17.70 -9.03
N ASP A 282 3.12 -18.23 -10.15
CA ASP A 282 3.91 -18.60 -11.31
C ASP A 282 3.86 -17.55 -12.45
N ASN A 283 3.35 -16.35 -12.18
CA ASN A 283 3.26 -15.25 -13.15
C ASN A 283 4.64 -14.73 -13.59
N TYR A 284 5.58 -14.63 -12.65
CA TYR A 284 6.98 -14.31 -12.88
C TYR A 284 7.88 -15.26 -12.08
N ASP A 285 9.10 -15.51 -12.58
CA ASP A 285 10.05 -16.41 -11.93
C ASP A 285 10.89 -15.70 -10.86
N ARG A 286 11.10 -14.38 -10.98
CA ARG A 286 11.94 -13.62 -10.05
C ARG A 286 11.44 -12.18 -9.88
N ILE A 287 11.70 -11.69 -8.68
CA ILE A 287 11.56 -10.28 -8.30
C ILE A 287 12.94 -9.72 -7.92
N TYR A 288 13.26 -8.54 -8.42
CA TYR A 288 14.41 -7.74 -8.01
C TYR A 288 13.92 -6.57 -7.18
N GLN A 289 14.39 -6.46 -5.95
CA GLN A 289 13.92 -5.49 -4.96
C GLN A 289 14.96 -5.25 -3.88
N THR A 290 14.89 -4.12 -3.19
CA THR A 290 15.67 -3.77 -2.00
C THR A 290 14.79 -3.24 -0.88
N ASP A 291 13.54 -2.91 -1.18
CA ASP A 291 12.55 -2.30 -0.29
C ASP A 291 11.67 -3.35 0.42
N LEU A 292 12.27 -4.22 1.24
CA LEU A 292 11.54 -5.29 1.95
C LEU A 292 10.57 -4.77 3.02
N CYS A 293 10.79 -3.56 3.52
CA CYS A 293 9.88 -2.85 4.43
C CYS A 293 8.91 -1.90 3.71
N GLY A 294 9.05 -1.78 2.38
CA GLY A 294 8.12 -1.05 1.53
C GLY A 294 8.13 0.46 1.70
N TRP A 295 6.98 1.07 1.51
CA TRP A 295 6.80 2.53 1.52
C TRP A 295 6.77 3.10 2.93
N LEU A 296 7.93 3.48 3.48
CA LEU A 296 8.08 4.08 4.82
C LEU A 296 8.19 5.61 4.78
N GLY A 297 8.49 6.20 3.62
CA GLY A 297 8.59 7.63 3.46
C GLY A 297 8.62 8.04 1.99
N GLN A 298 8.81 9.34 1.77
CA GLN A 298 8.80 9.94 0.43
C GLN A 298 9.99 10.88 0.29
N ILE A 299 10.55 10.97 -0.93
CA ILE A 299 11.66 11.86 -1.27
C ILE A 299 11.40 12.58 -2.60
N GLY A 300 11.91 13.80 -2.72
CA GLY A 300 11.78 14.61 -3.92
C GLY A 300 12.47 15.96 -3.77
N TYR A 301 12.24 16.82 -4.73
CA TYR A 301 12.93 18.11 -4.85
C TYR A 301 12.00 19.30 -4.61
N GLY A 302 10.94 19.12 -3.82
CA GLY A 302 9.97 20.17 -3.52
C GLY A 302 9.06 20.51 -4.71
N ASN A 303 8.88 19.58 -5.65
CA ASN A 303 7.98 19.72 -6.80
C ASN A 303 7.44 18.36 -7.26
N GLU A 304 6.48 18.39 -8.15
CA GLU A 304 5.71 17.25 -8.62
C GLU A 304 6.48 16.24 -9.49
N ASN A 305 7.73 16.54 -9.88
CA ASN A 305 8.51 15.73 -10.81
C ASN A 305 9.73 15.13 -10.13
N VAL A 306 10.00 13.87 -10.44
CA VAL A 306 11.20 13.16 -9.99
C VAL A 306 11.59 12.06 -10.98
N TRP A 307 12.89 11.76 -11.06
CA TRP A 307 13.43 10.60 -11.72
C TRP A 307 14.06 9.69 -10.66
N GLY A 308 13.78 8.40 -10.73
CA GLY A 308 14.41 7.37 -9.90
C GLY A 308 14.98 6.25 -10.76
N ALA A 309 16.02 5.61 -10.27
CA ALA A 309 16.57 4.41 -10.88
C ALA A 309 17.09 3.46 -9.81
N ASN A 310 16.74 2.17 -9.91
CA ASN A 310 17.41 1.11 -9.15
C ASN A 310 18.20 0.23 -10.09
N VAL A 311 19.46 -0.04 -9.72
CA VAL A 311 20.37 -0.93 -10.45
C VAL A 311 20.40 -2.29 -9.79
N TYR A 312 20.23 -3.32 -10.59
CA TYR A 312 20.28 -4.72 -10.18
C TYR A 312 21.28 -5.51 -11.00
N THR A 313 21.77 -6.61 -10.45
CA THR A 313 22.59 -7.59 -11.17
C THR A 313 21.75 -8.83 -11.45
N ALA A 314 21.60 -9.19 -12.72
CA ALA A 314 20.83 -10.36 -13.10
C ALA A 314 21.43 -11.63 -12.52
N SER A 315 20.62 -12.43 -11.84
CA SER A 315 21.01 -13.70 -11.27
C SER A 315 21.26 -14.76 -12.35
N ALA A 316 21.59 -15.99 -11.95
CA ALA A 316 21.89 -17.09 -12.87
C ALA A 316 20.73 -17.39 -13.83
N GLY A 317 21.05 -17.68 -15.09
CA GLY A 317 20.13 -17.98 -16.18
C GLY A 317 19.83 -16.77 -17.05
N MET A 318 19.43 -17.05 -18.31
CA MET A 318 18.93 -16.03 -19.23
C MET A 318 17.53 -15.62 -18.78
N GLN A 319 17.28 -14.33 -18.75
CA GLN A 319 16.00 -13.78 -18.25
C GLN A 319 15.46 -12.72 -19.20
N GLN A 320 14.16 -12.48 -19.08
CA GLN A 320 13.48 -11.33 -19.66
C GLN A 320 12.83 -10.52 -18.55
N ILE A 321 13.15 -9.24 -18.44
CA ILE A 321 12.45 -8.29 -17.60
C ILE A 321 11.11 -7.99 -18.30
N CYS A 322 10.01 -8.34 -17.66
CA CYS A 322 8.66 -8.25 -18.23
C CYS A 322 7.85 -7.09 -17.67
N ALA A 323 8.13 -6.70 -16.42
CA ALA A 323 7.41 -5.63 -15.73
C ALA A 323 8.31 -4.90 -14.74
N ALA A 324 7.89 -3.72 -14.34
CA ALA A 324 8.48 -2.96 -13.25
C ALA A 324 7.40 -2.51 -12.26
N GLY A 325 7.77 -2.42 -10.97
CA GLY A 325 6.87 -1.99 -9.91
C GLY A 325 7.31 -0.70 -9.26
N PHE A 326 6.34 0.14 -8.90
CA PHE A 326 6.57 1.38 -8.18
C PHE A 326 5.36 1.75 -7.32
N TYR A 327 5.56 2.65 -6.36
CA TYR A 327 4.47 3.28 -5.61
C TYR A 327 4.15 4.65 -6.19
N ALA A 328 2.87 4.91 -6.45
CA ALA A 328 2.34 6.25 -6.63
C ALA A 328 2.00 6.82 -5.25
N VAL A 329 2.56 7.96 -4.90
CA VAL A 329 2.37 8.56 -3.56
C VAL A 329 1.06 9.34 -3.44
N ASP A 330 0.43 9.68 -4.56
CA ASP A 330 -0.86 10.36 -4.62
C ASP A 330 -1.60 10.01 -5.92
N ALA A 331 -2.84 10.46 -6.04
CA ALA A 331 -3.70 10.24 -7.18
C ALA A 331 -3.14 10.85 -8.48
N ASP A 332 -3.63 10.36 -9.61
CA ASP A 332 -3.33 10.86 -10.96
C ASP A 332 -1.84 10.94 -11.31
N THR A 333 -1.04 10.05 -10.70
CA THR A 333 0.40 9.97 -10.96
C THR A 333 0.67 9.49 -12.39
N GLU A 334 1.32 10.35 -13.18
CA GLU A 334 1.86 9.99 -14.49
C GLU A 334 3.23 9.32 -14.33
N TYR A 335 3.46 8.26 -15.10
CA TYR A 335 4.72 7.54 -15.09
C TYR A 335 5.29 7.32 -16.48
N GLU A 336 6.61 7.26 -16.56
CA GLU A 336 7.35 6.71 -17.71
C GLU A 336 8.42 5.75 -17.16
N ILE A 337 8.36 4.49 -17.57
CA ILE A 337 9.24 3.42 -17.12
C ILE A 337 10.04 2.88 -18.29
N GLY A 338 11.30 2.54 -18.07
CA GLY A 338 12.13 1.85 -19.05
C GLY A 338 13.30 1.15 -18.38
N ILE A 339 13.91 0.21 -19.10
CA ILE A 339 15.04 -0.60 -18.66
C ILE A 339 16.29 -0.17 -19.41
N VAL A 340 17.39 -0.04 -18.70
CA VAL A 340 18.73 0.12 -19.26
C VAL A 340 19.55 -1.11 -18.93
N THR A 341 20.21 -1.68 -19.94
CA THR A 341 21.12 -2.83 -19.79
C THR A 341 22.60 -2.38 -19.91
N ASP A 342 23.53 -3.26 -19.58
CA ASP A 342 24.97 -2.97 -19.58
C ASP A 342 25.33 -1.72 -18.73
N VAL A 343 24.70 -1.58 -17.56
CA VAL A 343 24.98 -0.47 -16.66
C VAL A 343 26.39 -0.61 -16.10
N PRO A 344 27.27 0.42 -16.22
CA PRO A 344 28.63 0.36 -15.71
C PRO A 344 28.66 0.36 -14.17
N ASP A 345 29.80 -0.02 -13.59
CA ASP A 345 29.99 -0.09 -12.12
C ASP A 345 29.83 1.28 -11.43
N GLN A 346 30.05 2.37 -12.16
CA GLN A 346 29.88 3.74 -11.64
C GLN A 346 29.02 4.56 -12.62
N PRO A 347 27.71 4.37 -12.64
CA PRO A 347 26.85 4.98 -13.65
C PRO A 347 26.57 6.46 -13.43
N ALA A 348 26.87 7.02 -12.24
CA ALA A 348 26.48 8.39 -11.87
C ALA A 348 26.91 9.46 -12.89
N ALA A 349 28.04 9.31 -13.54
CA ALA A 349 28.53 10.23 -14.56
C ALA A 349 27.85 10.05 -15.93
N ASP A 350 27.25 8.88 -16.18
CA ASP A 350 26.76 8.47 -17.49
C ASP A 350 25.23 8.46 -17.61
N TRP A 351 24.48 8.75 -16.55
CA TRP A 351 23.02 8.65 -16.55
C TRP A 351 22.34 9.48 -17.64
N ARG A 352 22.89 10.63 -18.00
CA ARG A 352 22.39 11.45 -19.12
C ARG A 352 22.36 10.65 -20.45
N HIS A 353 23.34 9.78 -20.68
CA HIS A 353 23.41 8.92 -21.87
C HIS A 353 22.66 7.62 -21.69
N LEU A 354 22.70 7.04 -20.50
CA LEU A 354 22.05 5.76 -20.18
C LEU A 354 20.53 5.89 -20.34
N LYS A 355 19.89 6.94 -19.81
CA LYS A 355 18.45 7.12 -19.93
C LYS A 355 17.94 7.23 -21.38
N GLN A 356 18.81 7.60 -22.34
CA GLN A 356 18.46 7.64 -23.76
C GLN A 356 18.42 6.26 -24.41
N LYS A 357 18.98 5.24 -23.73
CA LYS A 357 19.04 3.84 -24.20
C LYS A 357 17.94 2.98 -23.55
N LYS A 358 16.94 3.58 -22.94
CA LYS A 358 15.83 2.84 -22.31
C LYS A 358 15.15 1.92 -23.34
N LEU A 359 14.94 0.67 -22.93
CA LEU A 359 14.27 -0.39 -23.67
C LEU A 359 12.93 -0.70 -22.98
N GLY A 360 11.98 -1.26 -23.74
CA GLY A 360 10.69 -1.67 -23.22
C GLY A 360 9.87 -0.52 -22.65
N THR A 361 10.10 0.71 -23.08
CA THR A 361 9.52 1.93 -22.47
C THR A 361 8.00 1.93 -22.54
N VAL A 362 7.37 2.20 -21.41
CA VAL A 362 5.94 2.34 -21.25
C VAL A 362 5.63 3.60 -20.44
N SER A 363 4.52 4.26 -20.75
CA SER A 363 4.03 5.44 -20.04
C SER A 363 2.54 5.33 -19.80
N GLY A 364 2.06 5.93 -18.75
CA GLY A 364 0.65 5.95 -18.40
C GLY A 364 0.36 6.84 -17.22
N THR A 365 -0.85 6.73 -16.70
CA THR A 365 -1.33 7.40 -15.50
C THR A 365 -2.03 6.39 -14.61
N VAL A 366 -1.81 6.44 -13.31
CA VAL A 366 -2.53 5.64 -12.31
C VAL A 366 -3.46 6.53 -11.50
N PRO A 367 -4.70 6.04 -11.21
CA PRO A 367 -5.75 6.91 -10.69
C PRO A 367 -5.63 7.21 -9.19
N TYR A 368 -5.00 6.32 -8.43
CA TYR A 368 -4.94 6.41 -6.97
C TYR A 368 -3.52 6.22 -6.46
N ALA A 369 -3.24 6.68 -5.25
CA ALA A 369 -2.07 6.26 -4.50
C ALA A 369 -2.05 4.73 -4.34
N GLY A 370 -0.87 4.14 -4.19
CA GLY A 370 -0.74 2.69 -4.03
C GLY A 370 0.43 2.11 -4.81
N TYR A 371 0.44 0.79 -4.93
CA TYR A 371 1.48 0.07 -5.65
C TYR A 371 0.96 -0.47 -6.98
N TYR A 372 1.80 -0.34 -8.02
CA TYR A 372 1.46 -0.75 -9.38
C TYR A 372 2.60 -1.54 -9.99
N THR A 373 2.29 -2.71 -10.57
CA THR A 373 3.17 -3.48 -11.44
C THR A 373 2.78 -3.21 -12.87
N ILE A 374 3.67 -2.58 -13.62
CA ILE A 374 3.41 -2.16 -15.00
C ILE A 374 4.17 -3.07 -15.96
N PRO A 375 3.47 -3.82 -16.82
CA PRO A 375 4.11 -4.56 -17.91
C PRO A 375 4.86 -3.62 -18.85
N LEU A 376 6.08 -3.99 -19.23
CA LEU A 376 6.84 -3.26 -20.23
C LEU A 376 6.18 -3.38 -21.62
N ALA A 377 6.39 -2.39 -22.49
CA ALA A 377 5.91 -2.45 -23.86
C ALA A 377 6.47 -3.66 -24.64
N GLU A 378 7.71 -4.03 -24.33
CA GLU A 378 8.37 -5.25 -24.82
C GLU A 378 9.29 -5.79 -23.72
N PRO A 379 9.34 -7.11 -23.50
CA PRO A 379 10.27 -7.70 -22.54
C PRO A 379 11.74 -7.43 -22.93
N VAL A 380 12.58 -7.15 -21.94
CA VAL A 380 14.00 -6.83 -22.12
C VAL A 380 14.87 -7.97 -21.66
N LYS A 381 15.69 -8.52 -22.57
CA LYS A 381 16.61 -9.63 -22.28
C LYS A 381 17.79 -9.16 -21.45
N VAL A 382 18.13 -9.94 -20.43
CA VAL A 382 19.34 -9.77 -19.63
C VAL A 382 20.07 -11.11 -19.45
N LYS A 383 21.41 -11.05 -19.47
CA LYS A 383 22.28 -12.22 -19.30
C LYS A 383 22.64 -12.39 -17.83
N PRO A 384 23.03 -13.62 -17.41
CA PRO A 384 23.55 -13.83 -16.06
C PRO A 384 24.70 -12.87 -15.74
N GLY A 385 24.64 -12.19 -14.59
CA GLY A 385 25.63 -11.23 -14.14
C GLY A 385 25.60 -9.87 -14.83
N GLU A 386 24.71 -9.67 -15.79
CA GLU A 386 24.52 -8.36 -16.43
C GLU A 386 23.86 -7.37 -15.47
N ARG A 387 24.41 -6.16 -15.40
CA ARG A 387 23.81 -5.07 -14.62
C ARG A 387 22.77 -4.37 -15.45
N PHE A 388 21.59 -4.18 -14.86
CA PHE A 388 20.50 -3.45 -15.49
C PHE A 388 19.87 -2.45 -14.50
N ALA A 389 19.22 -1.43 -15.02
CA ALA A 389 18.50 -0.45 -14.21
C ALA A 389 17.03 -0.37 -14.63
N VAL A 390 16.16 -0.31 -13.64
CA VAL A 390 14.80 0.19 -13.80
C VAL A 390 14.85 1.69 -13.64
N ILE A 391 14.45 2.45 -14.66
CA ILE A 391 14.35 3.91 -14.61
C ILE A 391 12.88 4.29 -14.63
N VAL A 392 12.48 5.12 -13.67
CA VAL A 392 11.11 5.63 -13.56
C VAL A 392 11.16 7.16 -13.49
N LYS A 393 10.36 7.80 -14.33
CA LYS A 393 10.02 9.22 -14.20
C LYS A 393 8.60 9.31 -13.68
N LEU A 394 8.39 10.07 -12.62
CA LEU A 394 7.07 10.33 -12.06
C LEU A 394 6.73 11.81 -12.14
N HIS A 395 5.46 12.09 -12.41
CA HIS A 395 4.81 13.37 -12.19
C HIS A 395 3.55 13.12 -11.37
N THR A 396 3.54 13.60 -10.13
CA THR A 396 2.42 13.41 -9.19
C THR A 396 1.85 14.77 -8.84
N PRO A 397 0.66 15.12 -9.36
CA PRO A 397 0.02 16.41 -9.10
C PRO A 397 -0.14 16.67 -7.60
N GLY A 398 0.28 17.86 -7.13
CA GLY A 398 0.18 18.27 -5.73
C GLY A 398 1.25 17.70 -4.79
N ALA A 399 2.00 16.68 -5.20
CA ALA A 399 3.06 16.11 -4.37
C ALA A 399 4.33 16.95 -4.42
N VAL A 400 5.02 17.09 -3.31
CA VAL A 400 6.35 17.74 -3.23
C VAL A 400 7.48 16.70 -3.16
N HIS A 401 7.15 15.45 -2.82
CA HIS A 401 8.05 14.30 -2.72
C HIS A 401 7.47 13.09 -3.46
N PRO A 402 7.53 13.01 -4.80
CA PRO A 402 6.81 11.99 -5.56
C PRO A 402 7.37 10.56 -5.52
N MET A 403 8.55 10.34 -4.93
CA MET A 403 9.20 9.03 -4.91
C MET A 403 9.08 8.37 -3.54
N ALA A 404 8.47 7.18 -3.50
CA ALA A 404 8.41 6.36 -2.29
C ALA A 404 9.77 5.75 -1.95
N ILE A 405 10.10 5.74 -0.67
CA ILE A 405 11.34 5.21 -0.13
C ILE A 405 11.12 4.30 1.08
N GLU A 406 12.06 3.39 1.26
CA GLU A 406 12.32 2.67 2.49
C GLU A 406 13.49 3.31 3.21
N TYR A 407 13.34 3.62 4.49
CA TYR A 407 14.39 4.19 5.32
C TYR A 407 14.16 3.83 6.80
N ASP A 408 15.20 3.86 7.62
CA ASP A 408 15.05 3.65 9.05
C ASP A 408 14.38 4.87 9.71
N SER A 409 13.08 4.77 9.92
CA SER A 409 12.28 5.82 10.58
C SER A 409 12.52 5.89 12.10
N GLY A 410 13.17 4.86 12.68
CA GLY A 410 13.39 4.77 14.11
C GLY A 410 12.12 4.44 14.92
N ASP A 411 11.02 4.09 14.26
CA ASP A 411 9.74 3.76 14.89
C ASP A 411 9.66 2.31 15.40
N GLY A 412 10.65 1.49 15.05
CA GLY A 412 10.76 0.11 15.50
C GLY A 412 9.80 -0.87 14.83
N ARG A 413 9.19 -0.52 13.71
CA ARG A 413 8.27 -1.40 12.98
C ARG A 413 8.98 -2.45 12.13
N CYS A 414 10.05 -2.06 11.46
CA CYS A 414 10.67 -2.88 10.42
C CYS A 414 12.19 -2.82 10.44
N LEU A 415 12.84 -3.92 10.09
CA LEU A 415 14.29 -4.03 9.95
C LEU A 415 14.71 -3.61 8.55
N VAL A 416 15.10 -2.34 8.40
CA VAL A 416 15.54 -1.76 7.13
C VAL A 416 17.02 -2.08 6.87
N ASP A 417 17.34 -2.57 5.67
CA ASP A 417 18.68 -2.76 5.18
C ASP A 417 18.94 -1.89 3.94
N ILE A 418 19.77 -0.85 4.09
CA ILE A 418 20.18 0.04 3.00
C ILE A 418 21.52 -0.34 2.38
N THR A 419 22.12 -1.47 2.78
CA THR A 419 23.48 -1.87 2.34
C THR A 419 23.47 -2.66 1.04
N ASP A 420 22.34 -3.21 0.65
CA ASP A 420 22.17 -4.08 -0.53
C ASP A 420 21.64 -3.34 -1.76
N GLY A 421 21.26 -2.05 -1.62
CA GLY A 421 20.69 -1.23 -2.67
C GLY A 421 21.70 -0.47 -3.53
N GLU A 422 21.29 -0.17 -4.76
CA GLU A 422 21.97 0.77 -5.64
C GLU A 422 20.92 1.65 -6.35
N GLY A 423 20.44 2.66 -5.62
CA GLY A 423 19.43 3.59 -6.05
C GLY A 423 19.98 4.96 -6.41
N TYR A 424 19.37 5.60 -7.38
CA TYR A 424 19.74 6.93 -7.84
C TYR A 424 18.50 7.80 -7.99
N LEU A 425 18.60 9.07 -7.60
CA LEU A 425 17.55 10.07 -7.71
C LEU A 425 18.02 11.28 -8.52
N SER A 426 17.10 11.91 -9.26
CA SER A 426 17.41 13.10 -10.05
C SER A 426 16.18 13.99 -10.19
N ALA A 427 16.42 15.32 -10.17
CA ALA A 427 15.37 16.32 -10.41
C ALA A 427 15.02 16.47 -11.91
N ASP A 428 16.00 16.31 -12.79
CA ASP A 428 15.90 16.60 -14.23
C ASP A 428 16.27 15.40 -15.14
N GLY A 429 16.73 14.30 -14.53
CA GLY A 429 17.22 13.11 -15.24
C GLY A 429 18.63 13.29 -15.82
N ASP A 430 19.33 14.38 -15.55
CA ASP A 430 20.68 14.65 -16.07
C ASP A 430 21.75 14.55 -14.99
N VAL A 431 21.46 15.03 -13.78
CA VAL A 431 22.33 14.95 -12.61
C VAL A 431 21.70 13.99 -11.62
N TRP A 432 22.43 12.95 -11.23
CA TRP A 432 21.95 11.90 -10.38
C TRP A 432 22.80 11.75 -9.13
N GLU A 433 22.16 11.47 -8.02
CA GLU A 433 22.80 11.20 -6.74
C GLU A 433 22.41 9.83 -6.22
N ARG A 434 23.32 9.17 -5.53
CA ARG A 434 23.09 7.85 -4.95
C ARG A 434 22.37 7.98 -3.61
N VAL A 435 21.17 7.38 -3.50
CA VAL A 435 20.30 7.62 -2.35
C VAL A 435 20.76 6.91 -1.08
N GLU A 436 21.37 5.71 -1.16
CA GLU A 436 21.83 4.99 0.03
C GLU A 436 22.93 5.74 0.76
N THR A 437 23.82 6.44 0.02
CA THR A 437 24.93 7.19 0.60
C THR A 437 24.59 8.63 0.97
N GLU A 438 23.73 9.28 0.19
CA GLU A 438 23.42 10.71 0.35
C GLU A 438 22.18 10.93 1.22
N GLN A 439 21.23 9.96 1.19
CA GLN A 439 19.91 10.11 1.82
C GLN A 439 19.58 8.99 2.82
N GLU A 440 20.45 7.97 2.94
CA GLU A 440 20.27 6.82 3.84
C GLU A 440 18.93 6.10 3.63
N CYS A 441 18.57 5.86 2.36
CA CYS A 441 17.32 5.20 1.99
C CYS A 441 17.47 4.31 0.76
N ASN A 442 16.52 3.38 0.54
CA ASN A 442 16.28 2.65 -0.70
C ASN A 442 15.12 3.28 -1.47
N LEU A 443 15.18 3.29 -2.80
CA LEU A 443 14.01 3.58 -3.62
C LEU A 443 13.11 2.36 -3.72
N CYS A 444 11.79 2.52 -3.63
CA CYS A 444 10.82 1.45 -3.77
C CYS A 444 10.51 1.19 -5.26
N LEU A 445 11.48 0.67 -5.99
CA LEU A 445 11.38 0.32 -7.42
C LEU A 445 11.77 -1.14 -7.62
N LYS A 446 10.91 -1.92 -8.28
CA LYS A 446 11.09 -3.37 -8.48
C LYS A 446 11.14 -3.74 -9.95
N ALA A 447 11.73 -4.90 -10.25
CA ALA A 447 11.68 -5.53 -11.57
C ALA A 447 11.22 -6.98 -11.45
N TYR A 448 10.44 -7.42 -12.43
CA TYR A 448 9.89 -8.77 -12.51
C TYR A 448 10.37 -9.46 -13.78
N THR A 449 10.87 -10.69 -13.64
CA THR A 449 11.47 -11.42 -14.76
C THR A 449 10.91 -12.83 -14.93
N VAL A 450 10.98 -13.32 -16.17
CA VAL A 450 10.76 -14.72 -16.51
C VAL A 450 12.06 -15.33 -17.03
N MET A 451 12.26 -16.60 -16.72
CA MET A 451 13.39 -17.38 -17.24
C MET A 451 13.17 -17.78 -18.69
N GLN A 452 14.24 -17.84 -19.48
CA GLN A 452 14.21 -18.30 -20.87
C GLN A 452 14.65 -19.77 -20.99
#